data_01c43d7941e49b19614df6f006a5f714
#
_entry.id   01c43d7941e49b19614df6f006a5f714
#
_cell.length_a   1.000
_cell.length_b   1.000
_cell.length_c   1.000
_cell.angle_alpha   90.00
_cell.angle_beta   90.00
_cell.angle_gamma   90.00
#
_symmetry.space_group_name_H-M   'P 1'
#
loop_
_entity.id
_entity.type
_entity.pdbx_description
1 polymer ?
#
loop_
_entity_poly.entity_id
_entity_poly.type
_entity_poly.pdbx_seq_one_letter_code
_entity_poly.pdbx_strand_id
1 'polypeptide(L)'
;MFKLTKLITLTPDADRAQCADAAKAAGTSMPEIKRMLVQPTLPGVYNGGDLIWHMQFQDAAAYRSCISKPAWKDIEALLGGKDVANVESAAYEGGPSGVNQPGLTGGVYRVLFLSVKAGTPAKKVAQFEPETRAMPDYISAIRNWQLSPISEAGGTRKWTHVWEQEYADISGLHGPYMMHPYHWGHIDRWFNPECADWIVDTHLCHTFCALETGVIPPL
;
A
#
# COMPACT_ATOMS: atom_id res chain seq x y z
N MET A 1 -15.15 -2.81 -3.83
CA MET A 1 -14.54 -2.47 -2.51
C MET A 1 -13.62 -1.27 -2.70
N PHE A 2 -13.76 -0.27 -1.86
CA PHE A 2 -12.91 0.92 -1.90
C PHE A 2 -11.90 0.90 -0.74
N LYS A 3 -10.70 1.40 -0.96
CA LYS A 3 -9.59 1.35 0.00
C LYS A 3 -8.98 2.73 0.20
N LEU A 4 -8.51 2.99 1.41
CA LEU A 4 -7.65 4.13 1.74
C LEU A 4 -6.43 3.60 2.50
N THR A 5 -5.26 3.84 1.96
CA THR A 5 -4.00 3.48 2.61
C THR A 5 -3.22 4.74 2.92
N LYS A 6 -2.75 4.87 4.15
CA LYS A 6 -1.89 5.95 4.62
C LYS A 6 -0.58 5.38 5.13
N LEU A 7 0.52 5.98 4.69
CA LEU A 7 1.87 5.70 5.15
C LEU A 7 2.29 6.91 5.99
N ILE A 8 2.48 6.69 7.27
CA ILE A 8 2.67 7.76 8.25
C ILE A 8 4.11 7.77 8.71
N THR A 9 4.80 8.88 8.49
CA THR A 9 6.11 9.15 9.06
C THR A 9 5.93 9.91 10.35
N LEU A 10 6.50 9.41 11.43
CA LEU A 10 6.43 10.03 12.74
C LEU A 10 7.61 10.98 12.96
N THR A 11 7.45 11.89 13.92
CA THR A 11 8.57 12.68 14.41
C THR A 11 9.53 11.82 15.25
N PRO A 12 10.82 12.19 15.39
CA PRO A 12 11.80 11.37 16.12
C PRO A 12 11.42 11.05 17.58
N ASP A 13 10.68 11.96 18.22
CA ASP A 13 10.30 11.83 19.63
C ASP A 13 8.93 11.14 19.83
N ALA A 14 8.25 10.77 18.77
CA ALA A 14 6.93 10.16 18.84
C ALA A 14 7.01 8.70 19.33
N ASP A 15 6.10 8.32 20.21
CA ASP A 15 5.90 6.92 20.59
C ASP A 15 5.12 6.19 19.50
N ARG A 16 5.82 5.33 18.76
CA ARG A 16 5.24 4.57 17.62
C ARG A 16 4.08 3.68 18.04
N ALA A 17 4.16 3.03 19.20
CA ALA A 17 3.10 2.17 19.70
C ALA A 17 1.86 2.98 20.06
N GLN A 18 2.04 4.09 20.79
CA GLN A 18 0.96 5.00 21.16
C GLN A 18 0.26 5.57 19.92
N CYS A 19 1.04 5.99 18.90
CA CYS A 19 0.47 6.49 17.64
C CYS A 19 -0.33 5.41 16.88
N ALA A 20 0.16 4.17 16.86
CA ALA A 20 -0.57 3.05 16.25
C ALA A 20 -1.88 2.75 16.99
N ASP A 21 -1.87 2.72 18.32
CA ASP A 21 -3.05 2.50 19.15
C ASP A 21 -4.09 3.62 18.98
N ALA A 22 -3.64 4.88 18.92
CA ALA A 22 -4.51 6.03 18.66
C ALA A 22 -5.18 5.94 17.27
N ALA A 23 -4.41 5.59 16.24
CA ALA A 23 -4.93 5.40 14.88
C ALA A 23 -5.94 4.23 14.84
N LYS A 24 -5.65 3.13 15.52
CA LYS A 24 -6.53 1.96 15.62
C LYS A 24 -7.84 2.32 16.34
N ALA A 25 -7.77 3.03 17.46
CA ALA A 25 -8.95 3.49 18.19
C ALA A 25 -9.83 4.43 17.33
N ALA A 26 -9.21 5.42 16.67
CA ALA A 26 -9.90 6.36 15.81
C ALA A 26 -10.61 5.64 14.64
N GLY A 27 -9.94 4.71 13.97
CA GLY A 27 -10.53 3.94 12.87
C GLY A 27 -11.66 3.01 13.34
N THR A 28 -11.53 2.39 14.51
CA THR A 28 -12.55 1.50 15.07
C THR A 28 -13.85 2.25 15.42
N SER A 29 -13.77 3.54 15.70
CA SER A 29 -14.95 4.38 15.95
C SER A 29 -15.81 4.65 14.71
N MET A 30 -15.31 4.31 13.51
CA MET A 30 -15.93 4.60 12.22
C MET A 30 -16.60 3.35 11.63
N PRO A 31 -17.93 3.19 11.70
CA PRO A 31 -18.62 1.96 11.29
C PRO A 31 -18.58 1.68 9.77
N GLU A 32 -18.22 2.68 8.96
CA GLU A 32 -18.02 2.54 7.52
C GLU A 32 -16.74 1.77 7.20
N ILE A 33 -15.75 1.79 8.09
CA ILE A 33 -14.51 1.02 7.93
C ILE A 33 -14.82 -0.44 8.25
N LYS A 34 -14.86 -1.27 7.21
CA LYS A 34 -15.25 -2.70 7.33
C LYS A 34 -14.09 -3.59 7.73
N ARG A 35 -12.89 -3.22 7.29
CA ARG A 35 -11.64 -3.90 7.67
C ARG A 35 -10.54 -2.85 7.80
N MET A 36 -9.66 -3.05 8.75
CA MET A 36 -8.57 -2.12 9.00
C MET A 36 -7.31 -2.88 9.41
N LEU A 37 -6.16 -2.39 8.94
CA LEU A 37 -4.83 -2.76 9.40
C LEU A 37 -4.12 -1.49 9.87
N VAL A 38 -3.68 -1.46 11.12
CA VAL A 38 -2.77 -0.43 11.65
C VAL A 38 -1.59 -1.16 12.25
N GLN A 39 -0.43 -1.01 11.64
CA GLN A 39 0.78 -1.70 12.10
C GLN A 39 2.03 -0.84 11.93
N PRO A 40 2.99 -0.92 12.87
CA PRO A 40 4.33 -0.42 12.65
C PRO A 40 4.99 -1.09 11.46
N THR A 41 5.77 -0.32 10.70
CA THR A 41 6.56 -0.87 9.60
C THR A 41 7.71 -1.72 10.12
N LEU A 42 8.06 -2.76 9.35
CA LEU A 42 9.23 -3.60 9.63
C LEU A 42 10.51 -2.91 9.11
N PRO A 43 11.68 -3.30 9.62
CA PRO A 43 12.96 -2.77 9.13
C PRO A 43 13.18 -3.03 7.63
N GLY A 44 13.79 -2.06 6.94
CA GLY A 44 14.11 -2.17 5.50
C GLY A 44 13.09 -1.50 4.56
N VAL A 45 12.08 -0.79 5.09
CA VAL A 45 11.19 0.04 4.27
C VAL A 45 11.96 1.21 3.64
N TYR A 46 11.47 1.66 2.46
CA TYR A 46 12.04 2.79 1.75
C TYR A 46 10.95 3.84 1.48
N ASN A 47 11.09 5.03 2.03
CA ASN A 47 10.09 6.11 2.02
C ASN A 47 8.70 5.68 2.53
N GLY A 48 8.61 4.60 3.27
CA GLY A 48 7.33 3.97 3.67
C GLY A 48 6.79 4.43 5.02
N GLY A 49 7.51 5.34 5.69
CA GLY A 49 7.13 5.83 7.01
C GLY A 49 7.32 4.80 8.14
N ASP A 50 6.70 5.10 9.26
CA ASP A 50 6.78 4.34 10.51
C ASP A 50 5.56 3.46 10.76
N LEU A 51 4.41 3.86 10.22
CA LEU A 51 3.14 3.14 10.36
C LEU A 51 2.44 2.99 9.00
N ILE A 52 1.80 1.83 8.80
CA ILE A 52 0.80 1.61 7.76
C ILE A 52 -0.58 1.68 8.40
N TRP A 53 -1.46 2.51 7.85
CA TRP A 53 -2.88 2.52 8.17
C TRP A 53 -3.68 2.23 6.90
N HIS A 54 -4.15 1.00 6.77
CA HIS A 54 -4.96 0.54 5.65
C HIS A 54 -6.41 0.37 6.08
N MET A 55 -7.34 0.97 5.35
CA MET A 55 -8.78 0.97 5.63
C MET A 55 -9.55 0.49 4.41
N GLN A 56 -10.58 -0.33 4.63
CA GLN A 56 -11.45 -0.84 3.58
C GLN A 56 -12.90 -0.45 3.84
N PHE A 57 -13.55 -0.03 2.77
CA PHE A 57 -14.95 0.40 2.74
C PHE A 57 -15.73 -0.49 1.77
N GLN A 58 -17.04 -0.59 1.97
CA GLN A 58 -17.92 -1.33 1.08
C GLN A 58 -17.74 -0.87 -0.38
N ASP A 59 -17.73 0.45 -0.59
CA ASP A 59 -17.59 1.12 -1.89
C ASP A 59 -17.13 2.58 -1.72
N ALA A 60 -16.98 3.29 -2.83
CA ALA A 60 -16.59 4.69 -2.84
C ALA A 60 -17.63 5.62 -2.18
N ALA A 61 -18.91 5.25 -2.16
CA ALA A 61 -19.93 6.05 -1.49
C ALA A 61 -19.79 5.97 0.03
N ALA A 62 -19.53 4.76 0.56
CA ALA A 62 -19.24 4.54 1.99
C ALA A 62 -17.98 5.28 2.42
N TYR A 63 -16.92 5.27 1.60
CA TYR A 63 -15.71 6.07 1.85
C TYR A 63 -16.04 7.57 1.93
N ARG A 64 -16.71 8.13 0.92
CA ARG A 64 -17.09 9.56 0.91
C ARG A 64 -17.99 9.94 2.08
N SER A 65 -18.94 9.09 2.43
CA SER A 65 -19.77 9.26 3.62
C SER A 65 -18.93 9.29 4.90
N CYS A 66 -17.96 8.38 5.03
CA CYS A 66 -17.07 8.30 6.19
C CYS A 66 -16.26 9.59 6.37
N ILE A 67 -15.56 10.03 5.33
CA ILE A 67 -14.68 11.22 5.41
C ILE A 67 -15.44 12.54 5.57
N SER A 68 -16.74 12.58 5.27
CA SER A 68 -17.59 13.76 5.46
C SER A 68 -18.13 13.93 6.90
N LYS A 69 -17.96 12.92 7.75
CA LYS A 69 -18.46 12.94 9.12
C LYS A 69 -17.63 13.84 10.06
N PRO A 70 -18.27 14.49 11.04
CA PRO A 70 -17.52 15.26 12.06
C PRO A 70 -16.44 14.43 12.77
N ALA A 71 -16.70 13.14 13.04
CA ALA A 71 -15.72 12.24 13.67
C ALA A 71 -14.47 11.98 12.82
N TRP A 72 -14.54 12.20 11.49
CA TRP A 72 -13.33 12.12 10.64
C TRP A 72 -12.31 13.21 10.97
N LYS A 73 -12.76 14.35 11.50
CA LYS A 73 -11.86 15.41 11.95
C LYS A 73 -10.91 15.00 13.06
N ASP A 74 -11.31 14.02 13.88
CA ASP A 74 -10.43 13.48 14.92
C ASP A 74 -9.27 12.68 14.27
N ILE A 75 -9.55 11.97 13.18
CA ILE A 75 -8.52 11.31 12.36
C ILE A 75 -7.60 12.35 11.69
N GLU A 76 -8.16 13.41 11.13
CA GLU A 76 -7.38 14.50 10.52
C GLU A 76 -6.51 15.21 11.57
N ALA A 77 -7.05 15.47 12.76
CA ALA A 77 -6.32 16.09 13.86
C ALA A 77 -5.17 15.19 14.36
N LEU A 78 -5.40 13.87 14.44
CA LEU A 78 -4.35 12.90 14.77
C LEU A 78 -3.23 12.95 13.73
N LEU A 79 -3.57 12.93 12.45
CA LEU A 79 -2.62 12.92 11.33
C LEU A 79 -1.91 14.26 11.11
N GLY A 80 -2.51 15.38 11.55
CA GLY A 80 -1.90 16.70 11.56
C GLY A 80 -1.24 17.08 12.90
N GLY A 81 -1.20 16.16 13.86
CA GLY A 81 -0.67 16.37 15.20
C GLY A 81 0.87 16.45 15.23
N LYS A 82 1.40 16.85 16.37
CA LYS A 82 2.85 17.09 16.59
C LYS A 82 3.73 15.84 16.41
N ASP A 83 3.15 14.66 16.55
CA ASP A 83 3.85 13.38 16.47
C ASP A 83 3.97 12.85 15.03
N VAL A 84 3.33 13.52 14.05
CA VAL A 84 3.33 13.14 12.64
C VAL A 84 4.12 14.15 11.82
N ALA A 85 5.17 13.68 11.15
CA ALA A 85 6.01 14.50 10.29
C ALA A 85 5.51 14.55 8.84
N ASN A 86 4.96 13.44 8.32
CA ASN A 86 4.43 13.35 6.96
C ASN A 86 3.40 12.21 6.84
N VAL A 87 2.47 12.35 5.89
CA VAL A 87 1.51 11.31 5.51
C VAL A 87 1.46 11.22 4.00
N GLU A 88 1.86 10.07 3.44
CA GLU A 88 1.54 9.70 2.07
C GLU A 88 0.22 8.93 2.06
N SER A 89 -0.68 9.21 1.13
CA SER A 89 -1.98 8.55 1.09
C SER A 89 -2.45 8.23 -0.32
N ALA A 90 -3.18 7.14 -0.42
CA ALA A 90 -3.82 6.69 -1.65
C ALA A 90 -5.23 6.18 -1.34
N ALA A 91 -6.24 6.77 -2.02
CA ALA A 91 -7.59 6.25 -2.03
C ALA A 91 -7.88 5.67 -3.42
N TYR A 92 -8.42 4.45 -3.47
CA TYR A 92 -8.57 3.70 -4.71
C TYR A 92 -9.67 2.65 -4.64
N GLU A 93 -10.26 2.37 -5.78
CA GLU A 93 -11.08 1.17 -5.95
C GLU A 93 -10.17 -0.04 -6.16
N GLY A 94 -10.52 -1.19 -5.57
CA GLY A 94 -9.74 -2.41 -5.72
C GLY A 94 -9.69 -2.84 -7.19
N GLY A 95 -8.48 -2.87 -7.75
CA GLY A 95 -8.20 -3.31 -9.11
C GLY A 95 -8.09 -4.84 -9.24
N PRO A 96 -7.55 -5.32 -10.37
CA PRO A 96 -7.27 -6.74 -10.55
C PRO A 96 -6.45 -7.32 -9.41
N SER A 97 -6.85 -8.51 -8.92
CA SER A 97 -6.26 -9.16 -7.75
C SER A 97 -6.24 -10.68 -7.92
N GLY A 98 -5.39 -11.34 -7.14
CA GLY A 98 -5.37 -12.79 -6.98
C GLY A 98 -5.23 -13.18 -5.52
N VAL A 99 -5.92 -14.24 -5.13
CA VAL A 99 -5.91 -14.80 -3.77
C VAL A 99 -5.48 -16.26 -3.87
N ASN A 100 -4.17 -16.50 -3.75
CA ASN A 100 -3.58 -17.83 -3.84
C ASN A 100 -3.58 -18.55 -2.49
N GLN A 101 -3.67 -17.79 -1.39
CA GLN A 101 -3.78 -18.32 -0.04
C GLN A 101 -4.91 -17.61 0.72
N PRO A 102 -6.17 -18.06 0.57
CA PRO A 102 -7.28 -17.57 1.38
C PRO A 102 -7.02 -17.83 2.87
N GLY A 103 -7.43 -16.88 3.72
CA GLY A 103 -7.29 -17.04 5.17
C GLY A 103 -5.85 -16.94 5.69
N LEU A 104 -4.94 -16.31 4.95
CA LEU A 104 -3.58 -16.06 5.40
C LEU A 104 -3.58 -15.30 6.73
N THR A 105 -2.85 -15.83 7.72
CA THR A 105 -2.66 -15.23 9.05
C THR A 105 -1.18 -15.26 9.43
N GLY A 106 -0.75 -14.29 10.26
CA GLY A 106 0.61 -14.25 10.79
C GLY A 106 1.69 -13.96 9.75
N GLY A 107 1.33 -13.33 8.62
CA GLY A 107 2.22 -13.06 7.51
C GLY A 107 2.79 -11.64 7.47
N VAL A 108 3.12 -11.20 6.26
CA VAL A 108 3.59 -9.84 5.95
C VAL A 108 2.71 -9.22 4.87
N TYR A 109 2.20 -8.02 5.14
CA TYR A 109 1.58 -7.16 4.14
C TYR A 109 2.60 -6.17 3.61
N ARG A 110 2.72 -6.10 2.29
CA ARG A 110 3.54 -5.13 1.58
C ARG A 110 2.66 -4.24 0.72
N VAL A 111 2.92 -2.95 0.75
CA VAL A 111 2.30 -1.96 -0.13
C VAL A 111 3.37 -1.08 -0.77
N LEU A 112 3.26 -0.91 -2.09
CA LEU A 112 4.12 -0.05 -2.88
C LEU A 112 3.26 1.07 -3.48
N PHE A 113 3.55 2.33 -3.14
CA PHE A 113 3.04 3.49 -3.87
C PHE A 113 4.05 3.86 -4.95
N LEU A 114 3.60 3.97 -6.18
CA LEU A 114 4.43 4.35 -7.30
C LEU A 114 3.75 5.39 -8.18
N SER A 115 4.57 6.16 -8.89
CA SER A 115 4.12 7.17 -9.84
C SER A 115 4.63 6.83 -11.23
N VAL A 116 3.72 6.56 -12.16
CA VAL A 116 4.06 6.56 -13.58
C VAL A 116 4.29 8.00 -14.01
N LYS A 117 5.42 8.25 -14.69
CA LYS A 117 5.81 9.60 -15.11
C LYS A 117 4.78 10.24 -16.03
N ALA A 118 4.52 11.53 -15.82
CA ALA A 118 3.62 12.29 -16.67
C ALA A 118 4.08 12.24 -18.14
N GLY A 119 3.13 12.09 -19.06
CA GLY A 119 3.41 11.95 -20.49
C GLY A 119 3.84 10.56 -20.95
N THR A 120 3.88 9.57 -20.04
CA THR A 120 4.10 8.16 -20.45
C THR A 120 3.03 7.73 -21.44
N PRO A 121 3.40 7.17 -22.61
CA PRO A 121 2.44 6.68 -23.58
C PRO A 121 1.52 5.61 -22.98
N ALA A 122 0.21 5.71 -23.23
CA ALA A 122 -0.78 4.75 -22.72
C ALA A 122 -0.43 3.28 -23.06
N LYS A 123 0.20 3.05 -24.23
CA LYS A 123 0.68 1.72 -24.64
C LYS A 123 1.71 1.14 -23.67
N LYS A 124 2.61 1.97 -23.13
CA LYS A 124 3.60 1.50 -22.13
C LYS A 124 2.94 1.16 -20.80
N VAL A 125 1.96 1.96 -20.36
CA VAL A 125 1.19 1.65 -19.15
C VAL A 125 0.39 0.35 -19.32
N ALA A 126 -0.27 0.19 -20.47
CA ALA A 126 -1.02 -1.01 -20.83
C ALA A 126 -0.15 -2.28 -20.97
N GLN A 127 1.17 -2.14 -21.08
CA GLN A 127 2.13 -3.23 -21.02
C GLN A 127 2.65 -3.46 -19.58
N PHE A 128 2.97 -2.38 -18.86
CA PHE A 128 3.48 -2.42 -17.48
C PHE A 128 2.53 -3.12 -16.51
N GLU A 129 1.24 -2.76 -16.56
CA GLU A 129 0.27 -3.30 -15.58
C GLU A 129 0.11 -4.83 -15.66
N PRO A 130 -0.15 -5.46 -16.84
CA PRO A 130 -0.29 -6.91 -16.91
C PRO A 130 1.03 -7.64 -16.59
N GLU A 131 2.18 -7.10 -16.95
CA GLU A 131 3.46 -7.70 -16.58
C GLU A 131 3.70 -7.65 -15.07
N THR A 132 3.37 -6.55 -14.41
CA THR A 132 3.45 -6.44 -12.94
C THR A 132 2.51 -7.45 -12.27
N ARG A 133 1.29 -7.61 -12.79
CA ARG A 133 0.31 -8.58 -12.28
C ARG A 133 0.68 -10.05 -12.53
N ALA A 134 1.54 -10.31 -13.50
CA ALA A 134 2.02 -11.67 -13.77
C ALA A 134 3.11 -12.14 -12.78
N MET A 135 3.69 -11.24 -11.96
CA MET A 135 4.71 -11.65 -10.98
C MET A 135 4.31 -12.86 -10.11
N PRO A 136 3.08 -12.96 -9.58
CA PRO A 136 2.67 -14.11 -8.75
C PRO A 136 2.65 -15.45 -9.50
N ASP A 137 2.53 -15.45 -10.82
CA ASP A 137 2.58 -16.67 -11.63
C ASP A 137 3.99 -17.28 -11.65
N TYR A 138 5.01 -16.45 -11.45
CA TYR A 138 6.41 -16.86 -11.41
C TYR A 138 6.96 -16.94 -9.98
N ILE A 139 6.48 -16.07 -9.09
CA ILE A 139 7.01 -15.88 -7.74
C ILE A 139 6.00 -16.39 -6.72
N SER A 140 6.02 -17.69 -6.45
CA SER A 140 5.05 -18.37 -5.56
C SER A 140 5.06 -17.87 -4.11
N ALA A 141 6.08 -17.11 -3.70
CA ALA A 141 6.12 -16.45 -2.40
C ALA A 141 5.04 -15.36 -2.25
N ILE A 142 4.57 -14.77 -3.35
CA ILE A 142 3.44 -13.84 -3.36
C ILE A 142 2.16 -14.66 -3.18
N ARG A 143 1.55 -14.55 -1.99
CA ARG A 143 0.36 -15.34 -1.63
C ARG A 143 -0.92 -14.70 -2.13
N ASN A 144 -1.09 -13.42 -1.86
CA ASN A 144 -2.21 -12.63 -2.35
C ASN A 144 -1.68 -11.32 -2.90
N TRP A 145 -2.37 -10.74 -3.87
CA TRP A 145 -1.91 -9.53 -4.53
C TRP A 145 -3.05 -8.71 -5.11
N GLN A 146 -2.83 -7.40 -5.26
CA GLN A 146 -3.73 -6.49 -5.96
C GLN A 146 -2.95 -5.32 -6.55
N LEU A 147 -3.18 -5.01 -7.83
CA LEU A 147 -2.69 -3.80 -8.48
C LEU A 147 -3.87 -2.87 -8.77
N SER A 148 -3.81 -1.66 -8.24
CA SER A 148 -4.91 -0.70 -8.36
C SER A 148 -4.42 0.65 -8.86
N PRO A 149 -5.09 1.29 -9.83
CA PRO A 149 -4.91 2.70 -10.08
C PRO A 149 -5.46 3.52 -8.91
N ILE A 150 -4.80 4.64 -8.61
CA ILE A 150 -5.20 5.55 -7.52
C ILE A 150 -6.21 6.56 -8.05
N SER A 151 -7.32 6.73 -7.32
CA SER A 151 -8.33 7.74 -7.60
C SER A 151 -7.98 9.09 -6.97
N GLU A 152 -7.49 9.07 -5.73
CA GLU A 152 -7.13 10.27 -4.97
C GLU A 152 -5.79 10.02 -4.27
N ALA A 153 -4.77 10.82 -4.61
CA ALA A 153 -3.47 10.79 -3.97
C ALA A 153 -3.30 11.99 -3.03
N GLY A 154 -2.64 11.76 -1.90
CA GLY A 154 -2.26 12.82 -0.95
C GLY A 154 -0.84 12.64 -0.47
N GLY A 155 -0.25 13.71 0.08
CA GLY A 155 1.12 13.75 0.52
C GLY A 155 2.03 14.52 -0.44
N THR A 156 3.28 14.07 -0.58
CA THR A 156 4.31 14.80 -1.32
C THR A 156 4.31 14.56 -2.83
N ARG A 157 3.59 13.54 -3.31
CA ARG A 157 3.61 13.07 -4.69
C ARG A 157 2.22 12.77 -5.24
N LYS A 158 2.11 12.80 -6.59
CA LYS A 158 0.93 12.30 -7.31
C LYS A 158 1.13 10.82 -7.59
N TRP A 159 0.84 10.00 -6.60
CA TRP A 159 0.83 8.55 -6.73
C TRP A 159 -0.18 8.11 -7.78
N THR A 160 0.18 7.15 -8.63
CA THR A 160 -0.69 6.66 -9.72
C THR A 160 -1.19 5.25 -9.50
N HIS A 161 -0.39 4.40 -8.85
CA HIS A 161 -0.74 3.01 -8.60
C HIS A 161 -0.35 2.59 -7.19
N VAL A 162 -1.15 1.65 -6.66
CA VAL A 162 -0.82 0.87 -5.47
C VAL A 162 -0.62 -0.57 -5.88
N TRP A 163 0.54 -1.14 -5.53
CA TRP A 163 0.83 -2.56 -5.66
C TRP A 163 0.87 -3.20 -4.27
N GLU A 164 -0.16 -3.98 -3.95
CA GLU A 164 -0.32 -4.68 -2.68
C GLU A 164 0.07 -6.15 -2.84
N GLN A 165 0.76 -6.68 -1.84
CA GLN A 165 1.15 -8.09 -1.78
C GLN A 165 1.10 -8.60 -0.34
N GLU A 166 0.77 -9.89 -0.20
CA GLU A 166 0.84 -10.60 1.07
C GLU A 166 1.78 -11.80 0.93
N TYR A 167 2.57 -12.03 1.97
CA TYR A 167 3.55 -13.10 2.07
C TYR A 167 3.32 -13.90 3.34
N ALA A 168 3.68 -15.19 3.35
CA ALA A 168 3.61 -16.01 4.55
C ALA A 168 4.53 -15.51 5.66
N ASP A 169 5.67 -14.94 5.28
CA ASP A 169 6.66 -14.35 6.19
C ASP A 169 7.59 -13.39 5.43
N ILE A 170 8.47 -12.70 6.16
CA ILE A 170 9.40 -11.71 5.60
C ILE A 170 10.47 -12.36 4.68
N SER A 171 10.79 -13.63 4.87
CA SER A 171 11.79 -14.33 4.04
C SER A 171 11.29 -14.48 2.61
N GLY A 172 9.98 -14.65 2.42
CA GLY A 172 9.34 -14.69 1.10
C GLY A 172 9.53 -13.40 0.31
N LEU A 173 9.48 -12.26 0.99
CA LEU A 173 9.75 -10.94 0.39
C LEU A 173 11.25 -10.74 0.10
N HIS A 174 12.12 -10.94 1.10
CA HIS A 174 13.55 -10.66 0.97
C HIS A 174 14.32 -11.70 0.14
N GLY A 175 13.84 -12.93 0.08
CA GLY A 175 14.46 -14.01 -0.68
C GLY A 175 13.81 -14.20 -2.05
N PRO A 176 12.83 -15.13 -2.17
CA PRO A 176 12.25 -15.51 -3.46
C PRO A 176 11.74 -14.34 -4.29
N TYR A 177 11.11 -13.32 -3.69
CA TYR A 177 10.61 -12.16 -4.43
C TYR A 177 11.76 -11.32 -4.98
N MET A 178 12.66 -10.84 -4.13
CA MET A 178 13.76 -9.95 -4.55
C MET A 178 14.76 -10.63 -5.48
N MET A 179 14.99 -11.94 -5.30
CA MET A 179 16.00 -12.68 -6.05
C MET A 179 15.46 -13.34 -7.33
N HIS A 180 14.17 -13.24 -7.61
CA HIS A 180 13.58 -13.89 -8.78
C HIS A 180 13.94 -13.16 -10.08
N PRO A 181 14.38 -13.86 -11.15
CA PRO A 181 14.72 -13.24 -12.45
C PRO A 181 13.56 -12.44 -13.06
N TYR A 182 12.32 -12.86 -12.88
CA TYR A 182 11.16 -12.10 -13.36
C TYR A 182 11.05 -10.73 -12.67
N HIS A 183 11.41 -10.62 -11.37
CA HIS A 183 11.46 -9.34 -10.67
C HIS A 183 12.60 -8.47 -11.20
N TRP A 184 13.86 -8.84 -10.93
CA TRP A 184 15.00 -7.97 -11.20
C TRP A 184 15.40 -7.90 -12.69
N GLY A 185 15.12 -8.94 -13.49
CA GLY A 185 15.51 -8.97 -14.92
C GLY A 185 14.40 -8.55 -15.88
N HIS A 186 13.12 -8.60 -15.44
CA HIS A 186 11.99 -8.27 -16.32
C HIS A 186 11.20 -7.05 -15.82
N ILE A 187 10.80 -7.04 -14.56
CA ILE A 187 9.98 -5.94 -14.03
C ILE A 187 10.80 -4.69 -13.72
N ASP A 188 12.02 -4.82 -13.24
CA ASP A 188 12.86 -3.68 -12.88
C ASP A 188 13.15 -2.73 -14.05
N ARG A 189 13.04 -3.18 -15.32
CA ARG A 189 13.20 -2.29 -16.47
C ARG A 189 12.22 -1.11 -16.47
N TRP A 190 11.04 -1.28 -15.84
CA TRP A 190 10.06 -0.20 -15.71
C TRP A 190 10.45 0.83 -14.67
N PHE A 191 11.32 0.47 -13.74
CA PHE A 191 11.76 1.26 -12.58
C PHE A 191 13.18 1.82 -12.75
N ASN A 192 14.00 1.22 -13.60
CA ASN A 192 15.41 1.58 -13.75
C ASN A 192 15.59 2.69 -14.81
N PRO A 193 16.12 3.88 -14.40
CA PRO A 193 16.40 5.00 -15.32
C PRO A 193 17.33 4.67 -16.50
N GLU A 194 18.15 3.63 -16.39
CA GLU A 194 19.06 3.20 -17.46
C GLU A 194 18.36 2.37 -18.54
N CYS A 195 17.12 1.94 -18.30
CA CYS A 195 16.35 1.14 -19.24
C CYS A 195 15.48 2.00 -20.16
N ALA A 196 15.40 1.62 -21.45
CA ALA A 196 14.57 2.31 -22.45
C ALA A 196 13.06 2.25 -22.12
N ASP A 197 12.66 1.28 -21.29
CA ASP A 197 11.28 1.09 -20.87
C ASP A 197 10.92 1.84 -19.59
N TRP A 198 11.86 2.53 -18.97
CA TRP A 198 11.65 3.28 -17.74
C TRP A 198 10.46 4.25 -17.78
N ILE A 199 9.45 4.00 -16.97
CA ILE A 199 8.25 4.84 -16.83
C ILE A 199 7.88 5.17 -15.38
N VAL A 200 8.37 4.43 -14.39
CA VAL A 200 8.07 4.64 -12.98
C VAL A 200 9.10 5.61 -12.38
N ASP A 201 8.62 6.64 -11.69
CA ASP A 201 9.49 7.56 -10.95
C ASP A 201 10.35 6.78 -9.94
N THR A 202 11.61 7.17 -9.80
CA THR A 202 12.54 6.53 -8.84
C THR A 202 12.17 6.76 -7.39
N HIS A 203 11.41 7.83 -7.12
CA HIS A 203 10.82 8.05 -5.80
C HIS A 203 9.53 7.24 -5.68
N LEU A 204 9.57 6.20 -4.87
CA LEU A 204 8.45 5.33 -4.53
C LEU A 204 8.40 5.10 -3.03
N CYS A 205 7.26 4.67 -2.49
CA CYS A 205 7.14 4.23 -1.11
C CYS A 205 7.04 2.70 -1.10
N HIS A 206 8.13 2.04 -0.72
CA HIS A 206 8.18 0.59 -0.55
C HIS A 206 8.09 0.28 0.94
N THR A 207 6.93 -0.19 1.39
CA THR A 207 6.66 -0.39 2.80
C THR A 207 5.99 -1.73 3.08
N PHE A 208 6.24 -2.29 4.26
CA PHE A 208 5.68 -3.56 4.70
C PHE A 208 5.59 -3.62 6.22
N CYS A 209 4.64 -4.40 6.70
CA CYS A 209 4.39 -4.59 8.13
C CYS A 209 3.94 -6.02 8.42
N ALA A 210 3.86 -6.36 9.71
CA ALA A 210 3.26 -7.61 10.14
C ALA A 210 1.77 -7.66 9.74
N LEU A 211 1.30 -8.85 9.39
CA LEU A 211 -0.07 -9.12 8.97
C LEU A 211 -0.71 -10.13 9.92
N GLU A 212 -1.70 -9.71 10.69
CA GLU A 212 -2.47 -10.62 11.54
C GLU A 212 -3.43 -11.48 10.71
N THR A 213 -4.15 -10.84 9.79
CA THR A 213 -5.12 -11.49 8.89
C THR A 213 -5.05 -10.80 7.54
N GLY A 214 -5.15 -11.55 6.45
CA GLY A 214 -5.10 -11.03 5.08
C GLY A 214 -6.10 -9.90 4.83
N VAL A 215 -5.64 -8.85 4.17
CA VAL A 215 -6.44 -7.65 3.83
C VAL A 215 -6.70 -7.53 2.33
N ILE A 216 -6.00 -8.29 1.48
CA ILE A 216 -6.23 -8.29 0.02
C ILE A 216 -7.49 -9.07 -0.36
N PRO A 217 -7.80 -10.24 0.23
CA PRO A 217 -9.04 -10.95 -0.06
C PRO A 217 -10.27 -10.06 0.13
N PRO A 218 -11.33 -10.21 -0.67
CA PRO A 218 -12.59 -9.49 -0.48
C PRO A 218 -13.14 -9.62 0.95
N LEU A 219 -13.96 -8.63 1.35
CA LEU A 219 -14.66 -8.62 2.64
C LEU A 219 -15.61 -9.81 2.76
#